data_77044e55342db3b2e901dc3a35ac706c
#
_entry.id   77044e55342db3b2e901dc3a35ac706c
#
_cell.length_a   1.000
_cell.length_b   1.000
_cell.length_c   1.000
_cell.angle_alpha   90.00
_cell.angle_beta   90.00
_cell.angle_gamma   90.00
#
_symmetry.space_group_name_H-M   'P 1'
#
loop_
_entity.id
_entity.type
_entity.pdbx_description
1 polymer ?
#
loop_
_entity_poly.entity_id
_entity_poly.type
_entity_poly.pdbx_seq_one_letter_code
_entity_poly.pdbx_strand_id
1 'polypeptide(L)'
;MGQPSKNLVKNAAGRYVPTEINGEEVIPFKGVGKHIPEGTKHSPKIRTCAEFPSNGDKRVKDLKEALKKAGIKDGMTISTHHHFRNGDLVANMVFDAAKELGIKNLRWFPSASFPCHEHLIQYMEDGTIHHIEGSMNGPLGKFTTEGKMKGTGILRSHGGRYQAVQDGEVHIDIAVIGAGCADPFGNANGLYGPSATGLLGFALADSEYADKVIVATDNMVEFPCIPWQIQGNNVDFTVELEKLGIPEKIISGTTRITKSPDRLLLAELTAEFCDEAGILRDGFSFQSGAGGTSLAAGEFFAKKMKEKNIKARFARGGSNKYLVKMLEDGLVDYILDGQTFDLEGVRSMRDNPNHVWTSPFTSYNYHGKGNFAGMVDVVVLGATEIDVNFNANVVTHSDGYLLHGIGGWQNCLFSKTVILPVPLFRDRIPVITDEVTTICGPGEMIDVIVTERGIAINPKRKDLIEQTKNSNLPIKSIEELKEEAEKICGKPKKPEFEDEIIAAVKWVDGTVLDKVRKVKK
;
A
#
# COMPACT_ATOMS: atom_id res chain seq x y z
N MET A 1 17.00 -9.65 17.08
CA MET A 1 16.13 -10.00 18.24
C MET A 1 15.22 -8.82 18.46
N GLY A 2 13.88 -9.01 18.32
CA GLY A 2 12.90 -7.94 18.55
C GLY A 2 12.99 -7.41 19.99
N GLN A 3 12.46 -6.21 20.20
CA GLN A 3 12.52 -5.57 21.52
C GLN A 3 11.65 -6.31 22.54
N PRO A 4 12.14 -6.59 23.76
CA PRO A 4 11.29 -7.02 24.85
C PRO A 4 10.26 -5.93 25.18
N SER A 5 9.02 -6.34 25.50
CA SER A 5 7.86 -5.46 25.75
C SER A 5 7.96 -4.57 27.00
N LYS A 6 9.11 -3.97 27.25
CA LYS A 6 9.30 -3.02 28.36
C LYS A 6 8.69 -1.67 27.97
N ASN A 7 7.84 -1.12 28.84
CA ASN A 7 7.16 0.18 28.70
C ASN A 7 6.05 0.24 27.62
N LEU A 8 5.09 -0.67 27.69
CA LEU A 8 3.88 -0.57 26.89
C LEU A 8 2.88 0.40 27.53
N VAL A 9 2.27 1.25 26.70
CA VAL A 9 1.19 2.15 27.10
C VAL A 9 -0.10 1.84 26.34
N LYS A 10 -1.24 2.01 26.99
CA LYS A 10 -2.54 1.82 26.35
C LYS A 10 -2.85 3.03 25.48
N ASN A 11 -3.12 2.82 24.19
CA ASN A 11 -3.47 3.87 23.25
C ASN A 11 -5.00 4.05 23.11
N ALA A 12 -5.46 5.00 22.29
CA ALA A 12 -6.88 5.31 22.10
C ALA A 12 -7.68 4.18 21.41
N ALA A 13 -7.02 3.25 20.73
CA ALA A 13 -7.64 2.04 20.17
C ALA A 13 -7.75 0.90 21.21
N GLY A 14 -7.37 1.15 22.48
CA GLY A 14 -7.38 0.14 23.55
C GLY A 14 -6.20 -0.83 23.52
N ARG A 15 -5.25 -0.67 22.60
CA ARG A 15 -4.09 -1.55 22.44
C ARG A 15 -2.91 -1.08 23.30
N TYR A 16 -2.13 -2.03 23.81
CA TYR A 16 -0.87 -1.75 24.49
C TYR A 16 0.26 -1.74 23.47
N VAL A 17 0.88 -0.58 23.26
CA VAL A 17 1.90 -0.32 22.23
C VAL A 17 3.19 0.22 22.85
N PRO A 18 4.37 0.01 22.20
CA PRO A 18 5.63 0.56 22.70
C PRO A 18 5.68 2.08 22.55
N THR A 19 6.49 2.73 23.37
CA THR A 19 6.83 4.16 23.28
C THR A 19 8.20 4.40 22.64
N GLU A 20 8.92 3.32 22.31
CA GLU A 20 10.20 3.34 21.62
C GLU A 20 10.27 2.14 20.66
N ILE A 21 10.80 2.34 19.46
CA ILE A 21 11.02 1.31 18.44
C ILE A 21 12.39 1.55 17.81
N ASN A 22 13.25 0.54 17.74
CA ASN A 22 14.60 0.61 17.17
C ASN A 22 15.46 1.75 17.72
N GLY A 23 15.25 2.16 18.98
CA GLY A 23 15.96 3.28 19.63
C GLY A 23 15.36 4.65 19.36
N GLU A 24 14.26 4.74 18.64
CA GLU A 24 13.55 5.99 18.34
C GLU A 24 12.26 6.08 19.16
N GLU A 25 11.99 7.25 19.76
CA GLU A 25 10.72 7.51 20.44
C GLU A 25 9.56 7.49 19.45
N VAL A 26 8.43 6.88 19.86
CA VAL A 26 7.22 6.82 19.03
C VAL A 26 6.00 7.27 19.81
N ILE A 27 5.03 7.84 19.11
CA ILE A 27 3.80 8.37 19.69
C ILE A 27 2.71 7.31 19.58
N PRO A 28 2.08 6.88 20.70
CA PRO A 28 0.92 6.02 20.69
C PRO A 28 -0.28 6.68 20.01
N PHE A 29 -1.12 5.91 19.32
CA PHE A 29 -2.32 6.39 18.64
C PHE A 29 -3.26 7.14 19.60
N LYS A 30 -3.64 8.36 19.23
CA LYS A 30 -4.47 9.28 20.05
C LYS A 30 -5.94 9.30 19.65
N GLY A 31 -6.35 8.59 18.59
CA GLY A 31 -7.66 8.65 17.95
C GLY A 31 -7.57 9.29 16.57
N VAL A 32 -8.54 9.00 15.70
CA VAL A 32 -8.59 9.55 14.33
C VAL A 32 -8.66 11.08 14.37
N GLY A 33 -7.72 11.74 13.67
CA GLY A 33 -7.62 13.20 13.60
C GLY A 33 -7.24 13.89 14.92
N LYS A 34 -6.80 13.15 15.95
CA LYS A 34 -6.38 13.71 17.27
C LYS A 34 -4.89 13.98 17.39
N HIS A 35 -4.10 13.52 16.46
CA HIS A 35 -2.69 13.86 16.30
C HIS A 35 -2.52 14.57 14.96
N ILE A 36 -1.87 15.71 14.99
CA ILE A 36 -1.50 16.47 13.79
C ILE A 36 0.02 16.49 13.77
N PRO A 37 0.67 15.83 12.81
CA PRO A 37 2.11 15.90 12.64
C PRO A 37 2.56 17.34 12.40
N GLU A 38 3.73 17.69 12.90
CA GLU A 38 4.25 19.06 12.79
C GLU A 38 4.56 19.48 11.35
N GLY A 39 4.79 18.51 10.46
CA GLY A 39 5.01 18.76 9.04
C GLY A 39 6.36 19.41 8.76
N THR A 40 7.37 19.01 9.52
CA THR A 40 8.72 19.53 9.33
C THR A 40 9.31 19.02 8.03
N LYS A 41 9.42 19.89 7.03
CA LYS A 41 9.98 19.52 5.74
C LYS A 41 11.51 19.35 5.83
N HIS A 42 12.01 18.17 5.51
CA HIS A 42 13.44 17.84 5.47
C HIS A 42 13.92 17.56 4.04
N SER A 43 13.62 18.46 3.12
CA SER A 43 14.19 18.37 1.77
C SER A 43 15.69 18.65 1.78
N PRO A 44 16.46 17.99 0.93
CA PRO A 44 17.86 18.32 0.70
C PRO A 44 18.04 19.79 0.31
N LYS A 45 19.23 20.30 0.53
CA LYS A 45 19.61 21.64 0.07
C LYS A 45 19.45 21.75 -1.44
N ILE A 46 18.88 22.88 -1.91
CA ILE A 46 18.82 23.16 -3.34
C ILE A 46 20.21 23.14 -3.98
N ARG A 47 20.33 22.48 -5.10
CA ARG A 47 21.58 22.38 -5.86
C ARG A 47 21.80 23.61 -6.71
N THR A 48 23.06 23.91 -6.94
CA THR A 48 23.51 24.93 -7.92
C THR A 48 23.97 24.25 -9.21
N CYS A 49 24.04 25.00 -10.30
CA CYS A 49 24.49 24.43 -11.57
C CYS A 49 25.92 23.85 -11.51
N ALA A 50 26.76 24.30 -10.57
CA ALA A 50 28.11 23.78 -10.39
C ALA A 50 28.15 22.36 -9.80
N GLU A 51 27.04 21.89 -9.21
CA GLU A 51 26.91 20.56 -8.63
C GLU A 51 26.42 19.52 -9.66
N PHE A 52 26.08 19.96 -10.87
CA PHE A 52 25.71 19.08 -11.99
C PHE A 52 26.88 18.90 -12.96
N PRO A 53 27.00 17.73 -13.63
CA PRO A 53 27.97 17.56 -14.71
C PRO A 53 27.79 18.60 -15.80
N SER A 54 28.86 19.20 -16.28
CA SER A 54 28.82 20.28 -17.27
C SER A 54 28.18 19.89 -18.61
N ASN A 55 28.24 18.60 -18.95
CA ASN A 55 27.60 18.02 -20.14
C ASN A 55 26.23 17.41 -19.84
N GLY A 56 25.74 17.49 -18.60
CA GLY A 56 24.48 16.89 -18.16
C GLY A 56 24.46 15.35 -18.06
N ASP A 57 25.56 14.68 -18.36
CA ASP A 57 25.65 13.21 -18.33
C ASP A 57 25.98 12.69 -16.91
N LYS A 58 25.04 11.96 -16.31
CA LYS A 58 25.12 11.40 -14.95
C LYS A 58 25.32 9.88 -14.94
N ARG A 59 25.59 9.31 -16.09
CA ARG A 59 25.77 7.85 -16.19
C ARG A 59 26.98 7.38 -15.39
N VAL A 60 26.78 6.25 -14.73
CA VAL A 60 27.85 5.49 -14.07
C VAL A 60 27.74 4.03 -14.53
N LYS A 61 28.81 3.29 -14.34
CA LYS A 61 28.98 1.95 -14.92
C LYS A 61 27.94 0.94 -14.41
N ASP A 62 27.71 0.92 -13.11
CA ASP A 62 26.86 -0.07 -12.44
C ASP A 62 26.30 0.46 -11.11
N LEU A 63 25.40 -0.29 -10.48
CA LEU A 63 24.79 0.06 -9.20
C LEU A 63 25.81 0.17 -8.07
N LYS A 64 26.86 -0.66 -8.08
CA LYS A 64 27.91 -0.63 -7.05
C LYS A 64 28.71 0.67 -7.12
N GLU A 65 29.06 1.12 -8.32
CA GLU A 65 29.70 2.42 -8.51
C GLU A 65 28.76 3.56 -8.12
N ALA A 66 27.46 3.48 -8.49
CA ALA A 66 26.47 4.48 -8.13
C ALA A 66 26.33 4.62 -6.60
N LEU A 67 26.18 3.51 -5.88
CA LEU A 67 26.09 3.50 -4.41
C LEU A 67 27.36 4.05 -3.76
N LYS A 68 28.54 3.66 -4.27
CA LYS A 68 29.81 4.17 -3.78
C LYS A 68 29.93 5.68 -3.97
N LYS A 69 29.58 6.19 -5.16
CA LYS A 69 29.58 7.64 -5.45
C LYS A 69 28.51 8.40 -4.69
N ALA A 70 27.37 7.77 -4.41
CA ALA A 70 26.32 8.31 -3.54
C ALA A 70 26.76 8.38 -2.07
N GLY A 71 27.87 7.73 -1.71
CA GLY A 71 28.45 7.78 -0.37
C GLY A 71 27.77 6.85 0.62
N ILE A 72 27.28 5.69 0.16
CA ILE A 72 26.61 4.70 1.03
C ILE A 72 27.47 4.35 2.24
N LYS A 73 26.86 4.27 3.43
CA LYS A 73 27.47 3.95 4.71
C LYS A 73 26.56 3.06 5.55
N ASP A 74 27.14 2.44 6.58
CA ASP A 74 26.40 1.70 7.57
C ASP A 74 25.30 2.54 8.23
N GLY A 75 24.15 1.95 8.47
CA GLY A 75 23.01 2.58 9.12
C GLY A 75 22.13 3.47 8.23
N MET A 76 22.51 3.71 6.99
CA MET A 76 21.73 4.53 6.06
C MET A 76 20.38 3.91 5.70
N THR A 77 19.43 4.76 5.35
CA THR A 77 18.12 4.39 4.82
C THR A 77 18.17 4.30 3.30
N ILE A 78 17.89 3.11 2.78
CA ILE A 78 17.78 2.86 1.33
C ILE A 78 16.32 2.69 0.95
N SER A 79 15.85 3.55 0.06
CA SER A 79 14.51 3.47 -0.49
C SER A 79 14.49 2.73 -1.83
N THR A 80 13.51 1.84 -2.01
CA THR A 80 13.18 1.18 -3.28
C THR A 80 11.66 1.16 -3.49
N HIS A 81 11.21 0.84 -4.72
CA HIS A 81 9.82 1.07 -5.12
C HIS A 81 9.20 -0.18 -5.74
N HIS A 82 7.89 -0.33 -5.58
CA HIS A 82 7.18 -1.56 -5.91
C HIS A 82 6.35 -1.52 -7.21
N HIS A 83 6.61 -0.60 -8.12
CA HIS A 83 5.87 -0.55 -9.38
C HIS A 83 6.09 -1.78 -10.27
N PHE A 84 7.23 -2.49 -10.14
CA PHE A 84 7.44 -3.81 -10.76
C PHE A 84 6.72 -4.96 -10.04
N ARG A 85 6.18 -4.73 -8.83
CA ARG A 85 5.47 -5.72 -8.01
C ARG A 85 6.29 -7.01 -7.82
N ASN A 86 5.71 -8.19 -8.12
CA ASN A 86 6.42 -9.48 -7.99
C ASN A 86 7.44 -9.72 -9.12
N GLY A 87 7.61 -8.77 -10.00
CA GLY A 87 8.63 -8.79 -11.07
C GLY A 87 9.86 -7.94 -10.76
N ASP A 88 9.95 -7.31 -9.58
CA ASP A 88 11.06 -6.44 -9.23
C ASP A 88 12.39 -7.21 -9.08
N LEU A 89 13.43 -6.71 -9.73
CA LEU A 89 14.81 -7.16 -9.58
C LEU A 89 15.70 -6.07 -8.96
N VAL A 90 15.26 -4.83 -8.95
CA VAL A 90 16.06 -3.66 -8.54
C VAL A 90 16.48 -3.76 -7.09
N ALA A 91 15.54 -4.05 -6.17
CA ALA A 91 15.85 -4.13 -4.75
C ALA A 91 16.91 -5.22 -4.47
N ASN A 92 16.79 -6.39 -5.11
CA ASN A 92 17.79 -7.47 -4.95
C ASN A 92 19.18 -7.00 -5.39
N MET A 93 19.29 -6.41 -6.59
CA MET A 93 20.58 -5.91 -7.11
C MET A 93 21.19 -4.79 -6.26
N VAL A 94 20.37 -3.93 -5.67
CA VAL A 94 20.83 -2.87 -4.76
C VAL A 94 21.49 -3.45 -3.53
N PHE A 95 20.85 -4.45 -2.89
CA PHE A 95 21.41 -5.06 -1.68
C PHE A 95 22.54 -6.03 -1.97
N ASP A 96 22.59 -6.67 -3.14
CA ASP A 96 23.77 -7.40 -3.63
C ASP A 96 24.99 -6.46 -3.70
N ALA A 97 24.82 -5.29 -4.33
CA ALA A 97 25.87 -4.29 -4.44
C ALA A 97 26.28 -3.71 -3.07
N ALA A 98 25.32 -3.45 -2.17
CA ALA A 98 25.62 -2.99 -0.81
C ALA A 98 26.41 -4.04 -0.01
N LYS A 99 26.05 -5.31 -0.15
CA LYS A 99 26.79 -6.43 0.46
C LYS A 99 28.22 -6.53 -0.06
N GLU A 100 28.42 -6.41 -1.37
CA GLU A 100 29.76 -6.42 -1.98
C GLU A 100 30.63 -5.24 -1.51
N LEU A 101 30.01 -4.11 -1.15
CA LEU A 101 30.69 -2.95 -0.56
C LEU A 101 30.97 -3.13 0.95
N GLY A 102 30.50 -4.24 1.56
CA GLY A 102 30.71 -4.53 2.98
C GLY A 102 29.79 -3.72 3.92
N ILE A 103 28.75 -3.10 3.40
CA ILE A 103 27.84 -2.22 4.15
C ILE A 103 26.94 -3.04 5.09
N LYS A 104 26.63 -2.49 6.26
CA LYS A 104 25.85 -3.12 7.33
C LYS A 104 24.78 -2.20 7.91
N ASN A 105 23.80 -2.81 8.60
CA ASN A 105 22.78 -2.14 9.39
C ASN A 105 21.87 -1.19 8.58
N LEU A 106 21.70 -1.42 7.29
CA LEU A 106 20.83 -0.58 6.45
C LEU A 106 19.36 -0.68 6.91
N ARG A 107 18.65 0.44 6.93
CA ARG A 107 17.20 0.49 6.97
C ARG A 107 16.69 0.31 5.55
N TRP A 108 15.96 -0.76 5.29
CA TRP A 108 15.28 -0.89 4.00
C TRP A 108 13.88 -0.26 4.08
N PHE A 109 13.68 0.77 3.26
CA PHE A 109 12.46 1.57 3.21
C PHE A 109 11.73 1.38 1.87
N PRO A 110 11.18 0.16 1.60
CA PRO A 110 10.44 -0.07 0.36
C PRO A 110 9.05 0.56 0.42
N SER A 111 8.51 0.97 -0.71
CA SER A 111 7.08 1.32 -0.76
C SER A 111 6.18 0.08 -0.65
N ALA A 112 6.64 -1.10 -1.08
CA ALA A 112 6.15 -2.43 -0.71
C ALA A 112 7.18 -3.50 -1.05
N SER A 113 7.08 -4.70 -0.44
CA SER A 113 7.86 -5.88 -0.78
C SER A 113 6.98 -6.99 -1.35
N PHE A 114 7.57 -7.95 -2.04
CA PHE A 114 6.90 -9.08 -2.68
C PHE A 114 7.71 -10.36 -2.51
N PRO A 115 7.16 -11.55 -2.81
CA PRO A 115 7.91 -12.82 -2.74
C PRO A 115 9.20 -12.84 -3.57
N CYS A 116 9.29 -12.07 -4.66
CA CYS A 116 10.55 -11.94 -5.43
C CYS A 116 11.72 -11.38 -4.62
N HIS A 117 11.47 -10.79 -3.46
CA HIS A 117 12.50 -10.29 -2.54
C HIS A 117 12.94 -11.32 -1.48
N GLU A 118 12.53 -12.58 -1.58
CA GLU A 118 12.98 -13.66 -0.69
C GLU A 118 14.52 -13.75 -0.62
N HIS A 119 15.18 -13.43 -1.71
CA HIS A 119 16.64 -13.31 -1.80
C HIS A 119 17.25 -12.41 -0.71
N LEU A 120 16.52 -11.36 -0.27
CA LEU A 120 17.02 -10.41 0.72
C LEU A 120 17.04 -10.96 2.16
N ILE A 121 16.42 -12.12 2.43
CA ILE A 121 16.46 -12.76 3.75
C ILE A 121 17.90 -13.00 4.20
N GLN A 122 18.79 -13.46 3.32
CA GLN A 122 20.19 -13.65 3.64
C GLN A 122 20.89 -12.37 4.14
N TYR A 123 20.48 -11.21 3.65
CA TYR A 123 21.03 -9.90 4.06
C TYR A 123 20.42 -9.38 5.36
N MET A 124 19.25 -9.88 5.74
CA MET A 124 18.68 -9.66 7.08
C MET A 124 19.39 -10.55 8.12
N GLU A 125 19.69 -11.79 7.75
CA GLU A 125 20.40 -12.73 8.62
C GLU A 125 21.84 -12.28 8.90
N ASP A 126 22.57 -11.83 7.87
CA ASP A 126 23.95 -11.40 8.01
C ASP A 126 24.12 -9.95 8.52
N GLY A 127 23.00 -9.19 8.62
CA GLY A 127 22.95 -7.82 9.14
C GLY A 127 23.35 -6.75 8.16
N THR A 128 23.36 -7.02 6.87
CA THR A 128 23.38 -5.98 5.84
C THR A 128 22.11 -5.14 5.93
N ILE A 129 20.93 -5.79 6.09
CA ILE A 129 19.66 -5.14 6.38
C ILE A 129 19.35 -5.32 7.86
N HIS A 130 19.14 -4.22 8.59
CA HIS A 130 18.78 -4.23 10.00
C HIS A 130 17.28 -4.49 10.18
N HIS A 131 16.43 -3.75 9.48
CA HIS A 131 14.98 -3.93 9.50
C HIS A 131 14.31 -3.38 8.23
N ILE A 132 13.05 -3.75 8.07
CA ILE A 132 12.17 -3.26 6.99
C ILE A 132 11.19 -2.27 7.57
N GLU A 133 11.03 -1.14 6.90
CA GLU A 133 9.98 -0.18 7.15
C GLU A 133 9.11 0.00 5.91
N GLY A 134 7.99 -0.73 5.88
CA GLY A 134 7.12 -0.85 4.72
C GLY A 134 6.26 -2.11 4.81
N SER A 135 6.06 -2.83 3.72
CA SER A 135 5.36 -4.11 3.74
C SER A 135 6.33 -5.29 3.84
N MET A 136 5.87 -6.38 4.45
CA MET A 136 6.59 -7.63 4.62
C MET A 136 5.73 -8.79 4.13
N ASN A 137 5.83 -9.10 2.82
CA ASN A 137 4.95 -10.07 2.16
C ASN A 137 5.60 -11.45 2.06
N GLY A 138 4.79 -12.50 2.19
CA GLY A 138 5.20 -13.88 1.95
C GLY A 138 6.40 -14.32 2.80
N PRO A 139 7.53 -14.76 2.20
CA PRO A 139 8.72 -15.21 2.92
C PRO A 139 9.29 -14.20 3.91
N LEU A 140 9.27 -12.90 3.56
CA LEU A 140 9.72 -11.82 4.44
C LEU A 140 8.82 -11.67 5.68
N GLY A 141 7.50 -11.78 5.50
CA GLY A 141 6.54 -11.76 6.60
C GLY A 141 6.74 -12.93 7.55
N LYS A 142 6.95 -14.13 7.01
CA LYS A 142 7.26 -15.33 7.80
C LYS A 142 8.55 -15.16 8.59
N PHE A 143 9.63 -14.74 7.94
CA PHE A 143 10.94 -14.50 8.55
C PHE A 143 10.84 -13.51 9.72
N THR A 144 10.11 -12.40 9.51
CA THR A 144 9.87 -11.39 10.55
C THR A 144 9.04 -11.94 11.70
N THR A 145 7.94 -12.67 11.42
CA THR A 145 7.05 -13.23 12.45
C THR A 145 7.76 -14.26 13.33
N GLU A 146 8.75 -14.95 12.78
CA GLU A 146 9.59 -15.90 13.53
C GLU A 146 10.64 -15.20 14.43
N GLY A 147 10.66 -13.85 14.47
CA GLY A 147 11.59 -13.07 15.30
C GLY A 147 13.05 -13.13 14.82
N LYS A 148 13.28 -13.38 13.53
CA LYS A 148 14.62 -13.54 12.97
C LYS A 148 15.25 -12.24 12.48
N MET A 149 14.45 -11.21 12.24
CA MET A 149 14.94 -9.89 11.86
C MET A 149 15.62 -9.20 13.05
N LYS A 150 16.71 -8.48 12.84
CA LYS A 150 17.50 -7.86 13.92
C LYS A 150 16.73 -6.72 14.60
N GLY A 151 16.09 -5.85 13.82
CA GLY A 151 15.26 -4.77 14.33
C GLY A 151 13.78 -5.10 14.24
N THR A 152 12.94 -4.29 14.87
CA THR A 152 11.49 -4.37 14.79
C THR A 152 11.03 -3.82 13.43
N GLY A 153 10.20 -4.56 12.71
CA GLY A 153 9.60 -4.10 11.47
C GLY A 153 8.59 -2.98 11.71
N ILE A 154 8.43 -2.08 10.75
CA ILE A 154 7.44 -1.01 10.82
C ILE A 154 6.52 -1.09 9.61
N LEU A 155 5.23 -1.28 9.85
CA LEU A 155 4.20 -1.29 8.82
C LEU A 155 3.60 0.11 8.69
N ARG A 156 3.70 0.69 7.50
CA ARG A 156 3.09 1.98 7.15
C ARG A 156 2.16 1.85 5.95
N SER A 157 1.10 2.64 5.96
CA SER A 157 0.31 2.82 4.74
C SER A 157 1.11 3.63 3.69
N HIS A 158 0.63 3.63 2.46
CA HIS A 158 1.24 4.42 1.40
C HIS A 158 1.32 5.92 1.76
N GLY A 159 0.23 6.50 2.26
CA GLY A 159 0.23 7.89 2.70
C GLY A 159 1.01 8.10 3.99
N GLY A 160 0.97 7.13 4.92
CA GLY A 160 1.76 7.16 6.16
C GLY A 160 3.26 7.04 5.92
N ARG A 161 3.69 6.30 4.87
CA ARG A 161 5.07 6.29 4.42
C ARG A 161 5.52 7.67 3.93
N TYR A 162 4.65 8.30 3.13
CA TYR A 162 4.92 9.63 2.61
C TYR A 162 4.90 10.70 3.72
N GLN A 163 3.94 10.61 4.64
CA GLN A 163 3.90 11.46 5.84
C GLN A 163 5.21 11.38 6.63
N ALA A 164 5.72 10.16 6.88
CA ALA A 164 6.97 9.96 7.64
C ALA A 164 8.18 10.67 7.01
N VAL A 165 8.25 10.68 5.69
CA VAL A 165 9.31 11.41 4.95
C VAL A 165 9.11 12.92 5.07
N GLN A 166 7.87 13.41 4.92
CA GLN A 166 7.58 14.84 5.04
C GLN A 166 7.80 15.40 6.44
N ASP A 167 7.54 14.60 7.48
CA ASP A 167 7.75 15.00 8.88
C ASP A 167 9.19 14.83 9.36
N GLY A 168 10.05 14.20 8.54
CA GLY A 168 11.41 13.87 8.93
C GLY A 168 11.50 12.72 9.95
N GLU A 169 10.40 11.97 10.19
CA GLU A 169 10.44 10.74 10.98
C GLU A 169 11.31 9.68 10.30
N VAL A 170 11.30 9.68 8.96
CA VAL A 170 12.22 8.87 8.13
C VAL A 170 12.96 9.79 7.18
N HIS A 171 14.28 9.80 7.29
CA HIS A 171 15.18 10.42 6.33
C HIS A 171 15.64 9.38 5.31
N ILE A 172 15.53 9.69 4.02
CA ILE A 172 16.02 8.82 2.93
C ILE A 172 17.41 9.27 2.51
N ASP A 173 18.43 8.50 2.81
CA ASP A 173 19.80 8.80 2.39
C ASP A 173 19.98 8.54 0.89
N ILE A 174 19.50 7.38 0.40
CA ILE A 174 19.61 7.01 -1.02
C ILE A 174 18.28 6.41 -1.50
N ALA A 175 17.71 7.00 -2.54
CA ALA A 175 16.59 6.42 -3.29
C ALA A 175 17.10 5.78 -4.57
N VAL A 176 16.80 4.49 -4.79
CA VAL A 176 17.09 3.79 -6.04
C VAL A 176 15.78 3.54 -6.78
N ILE A 177 15.68 4.09 -7.98
CA ILE A 177 14.46 4.11 -8.79
C ILE A 177 14.71 3.31 -10.06
N GLY A 178 14.00 2.18 -10.22
CA GLY A 178 13.94 1.49 -11.51
C GLY A 178 12.95 2.21 -12.43
N ALA A 179 13.34 2.53 -13.65
CA ALA A 179 12.46 3.18 -14.62
C ALA A 179 12.54 2.48 -15.98
N GLY A 180 11.39 2.19 -16.57
CA GLY A 180 11.33 1.53 -17.88
C GLY A 180 11.98 2.34 -19.02
N CYS A 181 12.20 3.66 -18.80
CA CYS A 181 12.88 4.53 -19.72
C CYS A 181 13.55 5.68 -18.96
N ALA A 182 14.80 6.01 -19.31
CA ALA A 182 15.51 7.17 -18.75
C ALA A 182 16.49 7.76 -19.76
N ASP A 183 16.89 9.01 -19.56
CA ASP A 183 17.96 9.67 -20.31
C ASP A 183 19.23 9.86 -19.46
N PRO A 184 20.38 10.24 -20.06
CA PRO A 184 21.63 10.47 -19.33
C PRO A 184 21.55 11.58 -18.28
N PHE A 185 20.62 12.53 -18.41
CA PHE A 185 20.40 13.60 -17.43
C PHE A 185 19.61 13.13 -16.21
N GLY A 186 18.87 12.01 -16.33
CA GLY A 186 18.09 11.40 -15.27
C GLY A 186 16.58 11.65 -15.34
N ASN A 187 16.06 12.28 -16.42
CA ASN A 187 14.62 12.26 -16.64
C ASN A 187 14.18 10.82 -16.91
N ALA A 188 13.08 10.42 -16.29
CA ALA A 188 12.65 9.02 -16.39
C ALA A 188 11.13 8.85 -16.30
N ASN A 189 10.64 7.73 -16.87
CA ASN A 189 9.26 7.30 -16.76
C ASN A 189 9.13 5.77 -16.81
N GLY A 190 7.96 5.27 -16.44
CA GLY A 190 7.62 3.86 -16.52
C GLY A 190 6.78 3.48 -17.73
N LEU A 191 6.58 4.38 -18.72
CA LEU A 191 5.62 4.19 -19.80
C LEU A 191 6.20 3.43 -20.99
N TYR A 192 7.51 3.46 -21.18
CA TYR A 192 8.21 2.92 -22.32
C TYR A 192 9.32 1.96 -21.91
N GLY A 193 9.84 1.22 -22.86
CA GLY A 193 10.94 0.29 -22.68
C GLY A 193 10.51 -1.14 -22.33
N PRO A 194 11.48 -2.08 -22.32
CA PRO A 194 11.23 -3.50 -22.05
C PRO A 194 10.61 -3.77 -20.67
N SER A 195 11.00 -2.96 -19.67
CA SER A 195 10.50 -3.04 -18.30
C SER A 195 9.44 -1.97 -17.98
N ALA A 196 8.62 -1.57 -18.95
CA ALA A 196 7.55 -0.60 -18.72
C ALA A 196 6.53 -1.12 -17.69
N THR A 197 6.21 -0.30 -16.69
CA THR A 197 5.31 -0.62 -15.57
C THR A 197 4.20 0.42 -15.37
N GLY A 198 4.15 1.45 -16.22
CA GLY A 198 3.20 2.55 -16.13
C GLY A 198 3.65 3.63 -15.17
N LEU A 199 2.96 3.78 -14.03
CA LEU A 199 3.28 4.79 -13.05
C LEU A 199 4.45 4.38 -12.14
N LEU A 200 5.45 5.25 -12.01
CA LEU A 200 6.55 5.06 -11.06
C LEU A 200 6.13 5.34 -9.59
N GLY A 201 4.98 5.96 -9.39
CA GLY A 201 4.29 6.06 -8.09
C GLY A 201 5.12 6.75 -7.01
N PHE A 202 5.52 6.00 -5.99
CA PHE A 202 6.21 6.53 -4.81
C PHE A 202 7.61 7.07 -5.11
N ALA A 203 8.21 6.62 -6.19
CA ALA A 203 9.49 7.14 -6.67
C ALA A 203 9.47 8.65 -6.95
N LEU A 204 8.29 9.19 -7.33
CA LEU A 204 8.13 10.63 -7.57
C LEU A 204 8.42 11.42 -6.29
N ALA A 205 7.82 11.00 -5.17
CA ALA A 205 8.02 11.67 -3.89
C ALA A 205 9.45 11.47 -3.37
N ASP A 206 9.96 10.24 -3.43
CA ASP A 206 11.29 9.92 -2.92
C ASP A 206 12.39 10.66 -3.69
N SER A 207 12.21 10.92 -4.99
CA SER A 207 13.15 11.70 -5.79
C SER A 207 13.29 13.16 -5.34
N GLU A 208 12.27 13.69 -4.65
CA GLU A 208 12.29 15.07 -4.15
C GLU A 208 12.86 15.20 -2.73
N TYR A 209 12.83 14.10 -1.94
CA TYR A 209 13.20 14.13 -0.53
C TYR A 209 14.49 13.39 -0.18
N ALA A 210 14.94 12.44 -1.00
CA ALA A 210 16.19 11.70 -0.76
C ALA A 210 17.42 12.59 -0.97
N ASP A 211 18.45 12.38 -0.13
CA ASP A 211 19.74 13.11 -0.31
C ASP A 211 20.41 12.75 -1.63
N LYS A 212 20.33 11.48 -2.03
CA LYS A 212 20.85 10.96 -3.28
C LYS A 212 19.82 10.14 -4.03
N VAL A 213 19.73 10.34 -5.33
CA VAL A 213 18.80 9.63 -6.20
C VAL A 213 19.58 8.95 -7.34
N ILE A 214 19.38 7.64 -7.45
CA ILE A 214 19.93 6.80 -8.50
C ILE A 214 18.76 6.29 -9.36
N VAL A 215 18.77 6.58 -10.65
CA VAL A 215 17.82 6.00 -11.61
C VAL A 215 18.50 4.87 -12.36
N ALA A 216 17.91 3.68 -12.28
CA ALA A 216 18.32 2.51 -13.05
C ALA A 216 17.32 2.26 -14.18
N THR A 217 17.80 1.98 -15.40
CA THR A 217 16.97 1.72 -16.57
C THR A 217 17.55 0.60 -17.43
N ASP A 218 16.69 -0.13 -18.14
CA ASP A 218 17.09 -1.05 -19.22
C ASP A 218 16.74 -0.49 -20.61
N ASN A 219 16.47 0.83 -20.67
CA ASN A 219 16.16 1.54 -21.91
C ASN A 219 16.65 3.00 -21.80
N MET A 220 17.96 3.18 -22.01
CA MET A 220 18.57 4.50 -22.04
C MET A 220 18.28 5.17 -23.39
N VAL A 221 17.62 6.32 -23.35
CA VAL A 221 17.24 7.10 -24.54
C VAL A 221 18.00 8.41 -24.60
N GLU A 222 17.95 9.10 -25.75
CA GLU A 222 18.49 10.44 -25.87
C GLU A 222 17.68 11.46 -25.04
N PHE A 223 18.36 12.50 -24.57
CA PHE A 223 17.70 13.61 -23.87
C PHE A 223 16.81 14.42 -24.83
N PRO A 224 15.59 14.80 -24.40
CA PRO A 224 14.92 14.52 -23.12
C PRO A 224 14.04 13.26 -23.17
N CYS A 225 14.06 12.44 -22.11
CA CYS A 225 13.11 11.37 -21.89
C CYS A 225 11.76 11.96 -21.45
N ILE A 226 10.78 12.03 -22.33
CA ILE A 226 9.46 12.62 -22.07
C ILE A 226 8.32 11.62 -22.38
N PRO A 227 7.18 11.75 -21.67
CA PRO A 227 6.95 12.61 -20.49
C PRO A 227 7.76 12.12 -19.30
N TRP A 228 8.34 13.02 -18.53
CA TRP A 228 9.05 12.62 -17.32
C TRP A 228 8.10 12.48 -16.13
N GLN A 229 8.20 11.38 -15.43
CA GLN A 229 7.61 11.18 -14.11
C GLN A 229 8.64 11.52 -13.02
N ILE A 230 9.91 11.24 -13.27
CA ILE A 230 11.05 11.70 -12.48
C ILE A 230 11.77 12.78 -13.27
N GLN A 231 12.04 13.90 -12.61
CA GLN A 231 12.76 15.02 -13.20
C GLN A 231 14.27 14.85 -12.97
N GLY A 232 15.04 14.97 -14.02
CA GLY A 232 16.49 14.77 -13.96
C GLY A 232 17.23 15.70 -12.99
N ASN A 233 16.72 16.91 -12.73
CA ASN A 233 17.30 17.80 -11.73
C ASN A 233 17.32 17.23 -10.30
N ASN A 234 16.48 16.26 -10.00
CA ASN A 234 16.46 15.55 -8.72
C ASN A 234 17.40 14.33 -8.68
N VAL A 235 17.93 13.91 -9.84
CA VAL A 235 18.71 12.68 -9.97
C VAL A 235 20.20 12.97 -9.87
N ASP A 236 20.95 12.14 -9.13
CA ASP A 236 22.40 12.23 -9.00
C ASP A 236 23.14 11.35 -10.00
N PHE A 237 22.64 10.12 -10.19
CA PHE A 237 23.28 9.12 -11.05
C PHE A 237 22.26 8.36 -11.86
N THR A 238 22.65 7.97 -13.08
CA THR A 238 21.89 7.05 -13.93
C THR A 238 22.73 5.80 -14.20
N VAL A 239 22.05 4.64 -14.21
CA VAL A 239 22.69 3.33 -14.46
C VAL A 239 21.88 2.61 -15.53
N GLU A 240 22.55 2.18 -16.59
CA GLU A 240 21.96 1.26 -17.56
C GLU A 240 22.23 -0.18 -17.14
N LEU A 241 21.18 -0.98 -17.05
CA LEU A 241 21.20 -2.38 -16.63
C LEU A 241 20.65 -3.24 -17.77
N GLU A 242 21.08 -4.50 -17.81
CA GLU A 242 20.56 -5.45 -18.80
C GLU A 242 19.05 -5.70 -18.61
N LYS A 243 18.58 -5.70 -17.36
CA LYS A 243 17.18 -5.96 -17.00
C LYS A 243 16.85 -5.38 -15.63
N LEU A 244 15.71 -4.71 -15.54
CA LEU A 244 15.20 -4.15 -14.28
C LEU A 244 14.15 -5.03 -13.60
N GLY A 245 13.35 -5.71 -14.39
CA GLY A 245 12.19 -6.43 -13.90
C GLY A 245 11.60 -7.39 -14.92
N ILE A 246 10.50 -8.00 -14.53
CA ILE A 246 9.74 -8.94 -15.37
C ILE A 246 8.31 -8.37 -15.48
N PRO A 247 8.00 -7.62 -16.57
CA PRO A 247 6.73 -6.91 -16.70
C PRO A 247 5.50 -7.80 -16.58
N GLU A 248 5.58 -9.04 -17.03
CA GLU A 248 4.48 -10.00 -16.94
C GLU A 248 4.13 -10.37 -15.50
N LYS A 249 5.05 -10.19 -14.56
CA LYS A 249 4.87 -10.43 -13.11
C LYS A 249 4.38 -9.20 -12.34
N ILE A 250 4.13 -8.08 -13.01
CA ILE A 250 3.40 -6.94 -12.42
C ILE A 250 1.99 -7.39 -12.01
N ILE A 251 1.37 -8.33 -12.73
CA ILE A 251 0.13 -8.99 -12.35
C ILE A 251 0.45 -9.92 -11.19
N SER A 252 0.06 -9.56 -9.97
CA SER A 252 0.11 -10.48 -8.84
C SER A 252 -1.13 -11.38 -8.81
N GLY A 253 -1.05 -12.51 -8.13
CA GLY A 253 -2.18 -13.45 -7.99
C GLY A 253 -3.44 -12.83 -7.37
N THR A 254 -3.29 -11.76 -6.59
CA THR A 254 -4.38 -11.03 -5.93
C THR A 254 -5.14 -10.08 -6.86
N THR A 255 -4.55 -9.67 -7.99
CA THR A 255 -5.16 -8.71 -8.94
C THR A 255 -5.98 -9.38 -10.04
N ARG A 256 -6.62 -10.50 -9.73
CA ARG A 256 -7.53 -11.21 -10.63
C ARG A 256 -8.92 -11.25 -10.02
N ILE A 257 -9.95 -11.03 -10.85
CA ILE A 257 -11.33 -11.19 -10.42
C ILE A 257 -11.54 -12.63 -9.94
N THR A 258 -12.23 -12.74 -8.81
CA THR A 258 -12.60 -14.05 -8.26
C THR A 258 -13.54 -14.80 -9.20
N LYS A 259 -13.41 -16.13 -9.23
CA LYS A 259 -14.36 -17.04 -9.90
C LYS A 259 -15.19 -17.84 -8.90
N SER A 260 -14.97 -17.64 -7.61
CA SER A 260 -15.67 -18.32 -6.54
C SER A 260 -17.11 -17.78 -6.43
N PRO A 261 -18.15 -18.62 -6.53
CA PRO A 261 -19.55 -18.16 -6.49
C PRO A 261 -19.91 -17.35 -5.25
N ASP A 262 -19.43 -17.77 -4.08
CA ASP A 262 -19.62 -17.07 -2.80
C ASP A 262 -18.99 -15.67 -2.82
N ARG A 263 -17.78 -15.55 -3.41
CA ARG A 263 -17.10 -14.25 -3.55
C ARG A 263 -17.75 -13.34 -4.60
N LEU A 264 -18.34 -13.92 -5.65
CA LEU A 264 -19.14 -13.19 -6.63
C LEU A 264 -20.43 -12.66 -5.99
N LEU A 265 -21.07 -13.48 -5.14
CA LEU A 265 -22.25 -13.03 -4.37
C LEU A 265 -21.92 -11.84 -3.46
N LEU A 266 -20.76 -11.84 -2.80
CA LEU A 266 -20.32 -10.68 -2.00
C LEU A 266 -20.18 -9.43 -2.87
N ALA A 267 -19.62 -9.56 -4.06
CA ALA A 267 -19.45 -8.46 -4.99
C ALA A 267 -20.79 -7.92 -5.51
N GLU A 268 -21.73 -8.81 -5.82
CA GLU A 268 -23.10 -8.46 -6.23
C GLU A 268 -23.85 -7.76 -5.11
N LEU A 269 -23.89 -8.32 -3.89
CA LEU A 269 -24.52 -7.69 -2.72
C LEU A 269 -23.90 -6.31 -2.40
N THR A 270 -22.59 -6.14 -2.63
CA THR A 270 -21.94 -4.83 -2.49
C THR A 270 -22.51 -3.82 -3.48
N ALA A 271 -22.70 -4.23 -4.73
CA ALA A 271 -23.29 -3.35 -5.75
C ALA A 271 -24.77 -3.04 -5.48
N GLU A 272 -25.54 -4.05 -5.05
CA GLU A 272 -26.94 -3.85 -4.63
C GLU A 272 -27.04 -2.88 -3.45
N PHE A 273 -26.17 -3.03 -2.44
CA PHE A 273 -26.11 -2.09 -1.33
C PHE A 273 -25.82 -0.67 -1.79
N CYS A 274 -24.83 -0.48 -2.67
CA CYS A 274 -24.48 0.84 -3.19
C CYS A 274 -25.63 1.47 -4.01
N ASP A 275 -26.40 0.65 -4.68
CA ASP A 275 -27.57 1.08 -5.44
C ASP A 275 -28.72 1.53 -4.50
N GLU A 276 -29.13 0.69 -3.58
CA GLU A 276 -30.18 0.97 -2.60
C GLU A 276 -29.85 2.14 -1.67
N ALA A 277 -28.56 2.31 -1.33
CA ALA A 277 -28.08 3.44 -0.54
C ALA A 277 -27.91 4.74 -1.37
N GLY A 278 -28.28 4.75 -2.66
CA GLY A 278 -28.19 5.92 -3.53
C GLY A 278 -26.76 6.38 -3.82
N ILE A 279 -25.77 5.51 -3.62
CA ILE A 279 -24.35 5.80 -3.90
C ILE A 279 -24.10 5.75 -5.41
N LEU A 280 -24.71 4.77 -6.12
CA LEU A 280 -24.60 4.63 -7.58
C LEU A 280 -25.55 5.64 -8.27
N ARG A 281 -25.06 6.86 -8.43
CA ARG A 281 -25.70 7.97 -9.12
C ARG A 281 -24.80 8.53 -10.20
N ASP A 282 -25.36 9.28 -11.13
CA ASP A 282 -24.54 9.93 -12.14
C ASP A 282 -23.47 10.85 -11.51
N GLY A 283 -22.24 10.77 -12.00
CA GLY A 283 -21.10 11.53 -11.51
C GLY A 283 -20.51 11.03 -10.18
N PHE A 284 -20.88 9.84 -9.66
CA PHE A 284 -20.22 9.27 -8.48
C PHE A 284 -18.75 8.93 -8.77
N SER A 285 -18.00 8.60 -7.72
CA SER A 285 -16.62 8.17 -7.83
C SER A 285 -16.36 6.93 -6.96
N PHE A 286 -15.47 6.05 -7.38
CA PHE A 286 -15.20 4.83 -6.65
C PHE A 286 -13.74 4.39 -6.70
N GLN A 287 -13.39 3.53 -5.76
CA GLN A 287 -12.11 2.80 -5.75
C GLN A 287 -12.34 1.36 -5.36
N SER A 288 -11.77 0.43 -6.13
CA SER A 288 -11.68 -0.98 -5.78
C SER A 288 -10.31 -1.30 -5.20
N GLY A 289 -10.27 -2.14 -4.17
CA GLY A 289 -9.04 -2.75 -3.70
C GLY A 289 -8.47 -3.75 -4.72
N ALA A 290 -7.21 -4.15 -4.54
CA ALA A 290 -6.52 -5.12 -5.41
C ALA A 290 -7.03 -6.57 -5.26
N GLY A 291 -7.89 -6.87 -4.31
CA GLY A 291 -8.42 -8.22 -4.05
C GLY A 291 -9.50 -8.64 -5.03
N GLY A 292 -9.58 -9.96 -5.31
CA GLY A 292 -10.48 -10.51 -6.34
C GLY A 292 -11.97 -10.21 -6.14
N THR A 293 -12.47 -10.13 -4.90
CA THR A 293 -13.84 -9.73 -4.59
C THR A 293 -14.07 -8.25 -4.85
N SER A 294 -13.13 -7.39 -4.43
CA SER A 294 -13.22 -5.94 -4.66
C SER A 294 -13.17 -5.59 -6.14
N LEU A 295 -12.36 -6.32 -6.92
CA LEU A 295 -12.32 -6.17 -8.38
C LEU A 295 -13.63 -6.63 -9.04
N ALA A 296 -14.24 -7.72 -8.55
CA ALA A 296 -15.53 -8.20 -9.04
C ALA A 296 -16.65 -7.18 -8.76
N ALA A 297 -16.64 -6.49 -7.63
CA ALA A 297 -17.60 -5.42 -7.34
C ALA A 297 -17.59 -4.33 -8.41
N GLY A 298 -16.43 -4.01 -8.99
CA GLY A 298 -16.31 -3.09 -10.14
C GLY A 298 -17.07 -3.56 -11.38
N GLU A 299 -17.10 -4.87 -11.66
CA GLU A 299 -17.90 -5.41 -12.76
C GLU A 299 -19.42 -5.30 -12.50
N PHE A 300 -19.84 -5.56 -11.27
CA PHE A 300 -21.26 -5.37 -10.88
C PHE A 300 -21.64 -3.88 -10.89
N PHE A 301 -20.74 -2.98 -10.49
CA PHE A 301 -20.96 -1.52 -10.68
C PHE A 301 -21.16 -1.20 -12.17
N ALA A 302 -20.28 -1.69 -13.05
CA ALA A 302 -20.40 -1.46 -14.50
C ALA A 302 -21.75 -1.96 -15.06
N LYS A 303 -22.25 -3.12 -14.58
CA LYS A 303 -23.57 -3.63 -14.94
C LYS A 303 -24.68 -2.67 -14.51
N LYS A 304 -24.72 -2.27 -13.24
CA LYS A 304 -25.69 -1.30 -12.70
C LYS A 304 -25.62 0.05 -13.42
N MET A 305 -24.40 0.53 -13.72
CA MET A 305 -24.22 1.80 -14.45
C MET A 305 -24.84 1.75 -15.85
N LYS A 306 -24.69 0.63 -16.56
CA LYS A 306 -25.32 0.41 -17.87
C LYS A 306 -26.85 0.37 -17.75
N GLU A 307 -27.38 -0.37 -16.77
CA GLU A 307 -28.82 -0.51 -16.52
C GLU A 307 -29.47 0.86 -16.21
N LYS A 308 -28.77 1.70 -15.46
CA LYS A 308 -29.27 3.02 -15.03
C LYS A 308 -28.88 4.18 -15.96
N ASN A 309 -28.07 3.90 -16.97
CA ASN A 309 -27.49 4.90 -17.88
C ASN A 309 -26.79 6.04 -17.13
N ILE A 310 -25.93 5.68 -16.16
CA ILE A 310 -25.12 6.60 -15.36
C ILE A 310 -23.63 6.36 -15.60
N LYS A 311 -22.81 7.37 -15.30
CA LYS A 311 -21.36 7.33 -15.41
C LYS A 311 -20.70 7.68 -14.08
N ALA A 312 -19.53 7.13 -13.84
CA ALA A 312 -18.66 7.59 -12.78
C ALA A 312 -17.79 8.75 -13.29
N ARG A 313 -17.69 9.83 -12.50
CA ARG A 313 -16.82 10.95 -12.81
C ARG A 313 -15.36 10.53 -12.84
N PHE A 314 -14.93 9.71 -11.89
CA PHE A 314 -13.64 9.07 -11.90
C PHE A 314 -13.63 7.77 -11.09
N ALA A 315 -12.75 6.88 -11.48
CA ALA A 315 -12.29 5.78 -10.66
C ALA A 315 -10.83 5.99 -10.29
N ARG A 316 -10.40 5.53 -9.11
CA ARG A 316 -9.02 5.68 -8.70
C ARG A 316 -8.46 4.43 -8.02
N GLY A 317 -7.18 4.50 -7.66
CA GLY A 317 -6.44 3.42 -7.01
C GLY A 317 -5.50 2.76 -7.99
N GLY A 318 -5.52 1.44 -8.08
CA GLY A 318 -4.72 0.71 -9.05
C GLY A 318 -5.49 0.39 -10.31
N SER A 319 -4.91 0.67 -11.47
CA SER A 319 -5.52 0.38 -12.76
C SER A 319 -5.26 -1.06 -13.22
N ASN A 320 -6.22 -1.62 -13.90
CA ASN A 320 -6.15 -2.94 -14.52
C ASN A 320 -7.05 -2.98 -15.77
N LYS A 321 -6.98 -4.06 -16.53
CA LYS A 321 -7.75 -4.25 -17.78
C LYS A 321 -9.26 -4.03 -17.63
N TYR A 322 -9.84 -4.32 -16.46
CA TYR A 322 -11.28 -4.14 -16.22
C TYR A 322 -11.64 -2.66 -16.07
N LEU A 323 -10.83 -1.92 -15.31
CA LEU A 323 -11.02 -0.49 -15.16
C LEU A 323 -10.72 0.26 -16.47
N VAL A 324 -9.68 -0.16 -17.21
CA VAL A 324 -9.38 0.35 -18.54
C VAL A 324 -10.57 0.13 -19.49
N LYS A 325 -11.18 -1.05 -19.46
CA LYS A 325 -12.38 -1.32 -20.25
C LYS A 325 -13.55 -0.42 -19.88
N MET A 326 -13.77 -0.15 -18.60
CA MET A 326 -14.81 0.81 -18.16
C MET A 326 -14.57 2.21 -18.71
N LEU A 327 -13.31 2.66 -18.75
CA LEU A 327 -12.92 3.94 -19.34
C LEU A 327 -13.21 3.96 -20.84
N GLU A 328 -12.79 2.92 -21.57
CA GLU A 328 -12.97 2.80 -23.02
C GLU A 328 -14.45 2.62 -23.41
N ASP A 329 -15.25 1.93 -22.60
CA ASP A 329 -16.72 1.81 -22.75
C ASP A 329 -17.46 3.13 -22.39
N GLY A 330 -16.77 4.16 -21.90
CA GLY A 330 -17.35 5.45 -21.50
C GLY A 330 -18.20 5.39 -20.23
N LEU A 331 -18.02 4.38 -19.38
CA LEU A 331 -18.67 4.28 -18.07
C LEU A 331 -17.94 5.11 -17.00
N VAL A 332 -16.67 5.37 -17.17
CA VAL A 332 -15.84 6.18 -16.30
C VAL A 332 -15.22 7.29 -17.14
N ASP A 333 -15.33 8.54 -16.71
CA ASP A 333 -14.77 9.66 -17.45
C ASP A 333 -13.25 9.73 -17.33
N TYR A 334 -12.69 9.42 -16.13
CA TYR A 334 -11.25 9.46 -15.85
C TYR A 334 -10.81 8.32 -14.94
N ILE A 335 -9.63 7.77 -15.19
CA ILE A 335 -8.88 6.97 -14.21
C ILE A 335 -7.84 7.87 -13.56
N LEU A 336 -7.86 8.00 -12.23
CA LEU A 336 -6.82 8.66 -11.43
C LEU A 336 -5.94 7.58 -10.82
N ASP A 337 -4.93 7.14 -11.56
CA ASP A 337 -4.13 5.98 -11.21
C ASP A 337 -3.08 6.28 -10.14
N GLY A 338 -3.05 5.46 -9.11
CA GLY A 338 -2.03 5.47 -8.06
C GLY A 338 -0.99 4.36 -8.21
N GLN A 339 -1.31 3.34 -9.03
CA GLN A 339 -0.42 2.23 -9.36
C GLN A 339 -1.00 1.40 -10.51
N THR A 340 -0.18 1.02 -11.47
CA THR A 340 -0.59 0.15 -12.57
C THR A 340 -0.46 -1.32 -12.16
N PHE A 341 -1.51 -2.14 -12.37
CA PHE A 341 -1.56 -3.53 -11.93
C PHE A 341 -1.40 -4.56 -13.05
N ASP A 342 -1.48 -4.14 -14.32
CA ASP A 342 -1.25 -5.00 -15.47
C ASP A 342 -0.80 -4.21 -16.72
N LEU A 343 -0.43 -4.93 -17.77
CA LEU A 343 0.09 -4.31 -18.99
C LEU A 343 -0.98 -3.52 -19.78
N GLU A 344 -2.27 -3.83 -19.60
CA GLU A 344 -3.35 -3.03 -20.16
C GLU A 344 -3.46 -1.66 -19.47
N GLY A 345 -3.24 -1.62 -18.17
CA GLY A 345 -3.09 -0.34 -17.43
C GLY A 345 -1.91 0.48 -17.97
N VAL A 346 -0.77 -0.16 -18.24
CA VAL A 346 0.41 0.49 -18.84
C VAL A 346 0.07 1.07 -20.21
N ARG A 347 -0.54 0.26 -21.08
CA ARG A 347 -0.98 0.69 -22.43
C ARG A 347 -1.93 1.88 -22.35
N SER A 348 -2.96 1.75 -21.52
CA SER A 348 -3.97 2.80 -21.37
C SER A 348 -3.39 4.11 -20.83
N MET A 349 -2.51 4.04 -19.84
CA MET A 349 -1.84 5.25 -19.28
C MET A 349 -0.98 5.96 -20.33
N ARG A 350 -0.34 5.20 -21.21
CA ARG A 350 0.47 5.76 -22.30
C ARG A 350 -0.38 6.39 -23.39
N ASP A 351 -1.50 5.75 -23.76
CA ASP A 351 -2.22 6.00 -25.03
C ASP A 351 -3.53 6.79 -24.81
N ASN A 352 -4.09 6.82 -23.59
CA ASN A 352 -5.38 7.45 -23.30
C ASN A 352 -5.20 8.66 -22.35
N PRO A 353 -5.47 9.89 -22.80
CA PRO A 353 -5.27 11.10 -21.97
C PRO A 353 -6.19 11.17 -20.75
N ASN A 354 -7.29 10.40 -20.71
CA ASN A 354 -8.20 10.33 -19.58
C ASN A 354 -7.72 9.31 -18.52
N HIS A 355 -6.64 8.57 -18.78
CA HIS A 355 -5.95 7.76 -17.81
C HIS A 355 -4.79 8.56 -17.22
N VAL A 356 -5.05 9.24 -16.12
CA VAL A 356 -4.14 10.22 -15.51
C VAL A 356 -3.34 9.54 -14.39
N TRP A 357 -2.01 9.58 -14.49
CA TRP A 357 -1.16 9.17 -13.39
C TRP A 357 -1.18 10.22 -12.26
N THR A 358 -1.14 9.75 -11.02
CA THR A 358 -1.11 10.60 -9.83
C THR A 358 0.14 10.34 -9.02
N SER A 359 0.54 11.30 -8.19
CA SER A 359 1.64 11.14 -7.25
C SER A 359 1.10 10.87 -5.84
N PRO A 360 1.95 10.44 -4.89
CA PRO A 360 1.56 10.40 -3.48
C PRO A 360 1.09 11.76 -2.95
N PHE A 361 1.61 12.87 -3.49
CA PHE A 361 1.19 14.23 -3.13
C PHE A 361 -0.29 14.50 -3.41
N THR A 362 -0.80 14.01 -4.53
CA THR A 362 -2.21 14.22 -4.92
C THR A 362 -3.13 13.12 -4.40
N SER A 363 -2.59 11.91 -4.21
CA SER A 363 -3.38 10.74 -3.83
C SER A 363 -3.62 10.62 -2.33
N TYR A 364 -2.59 10.85 -1.51
CA TYR A 364 -2.58 10.45 -0.10
C TYR A 364 -1.98 11.49 0.86
N ASN A 365 -1.68 12.68 0.40
CA ASN A 365 -0.96 13.67 1.19
C ASN A 365 -1.72 14.03 2.47
N TYR A 366 -1.16 13.66 3.64
CA TYR A 366 -1.73 13.96 4.94
C TYR A 366 -1.57 15.45 5.29
N HIS A 367 -0.49 16.11 4.84
CA HIS A 367 -0.23 17.53 5.06
C HIS A 367 -0.93 18.44 4.04
N GLY A 368 -1.51 17.87 2.98
CA GLY A 368 -2.26 18.63 2.00
C GLY A 368 -3.62 19.05 2.52
N LYS A 369 -4.17 20.15 1.99
CA LYS A 369 -5.53 20.60 2.27
C LYS A 369 -6.59 19.55 1.87
N GLY A 370 -6.28 18.72 0.87
CA GLY A 370 -7.11 17.64 0.40
C GLY A 370 -6.31 16.68 -0.48
N ASN A 371 -6.87 15.50 -0.72
CA ASN A 371 -6.30 14.50 -1.61
C ASN A 371 -7.42 13.70 -2.28
N PHE A 372 -7.08 12.97 -3.35
CA PHE A 372 -8.09 12.21 -4.10
C PHE A 372 -8.70 11.06 -3.30
N ALA A 373 -8.02 10.47 -2.30
CA ALA A 373 -8.61 9.44 -1.46
C ALA A 373 -9.83 9.96 -0.68
N GLY A 374 -9.75 11.20 -0.18
CA GLY A 374 -10.84 11.86 0.52
C GLY A 374 -12.00 12.35 -0.39
N MET A 375 -11.84 12.28 -1.71
CA MET A 375 -12.87 12.70 -2.68
C MET A 375 -13.69 11.52 -3.24
N VAL A 376 -13.38 10.29 -2.84
CA VAL A 376 -14.06 9.08 -3.33
C VAL A 376 -15.40 8.88 -2.62
N ASP A 377 -16.49 8.68 -3.39
CA ASP A 377 -17.81 8.41 -2.81
C ASP A 377 -17.88 7.03 -2.16
N VAL A 378 -17.29 6.01 -2.79
CA VAL A 378 -17.27 4.65 -2.24
C VAL A 378 -15.95 3.93 -2.51
N VAL A 379 -15.45 3.27 -1.46
CA VAL A 379 -14.31 2.37 -1.57
C VAL A 379 -14.70 0.95 -1.14
N VAL A 380 -14.25 -0.04 -1.91
CA VAL A 380 -14.47 -1.47 -1.65
C VAL A 380 -13.14 -2.13 -1.35
N LEU A 381 -12.95 -2.59 -0.12
CA LEU A 381 -11.69 -3.13 0.40
C LEU A 381 -11.88 -4.51 1.03
N GLY A 382 -10.82 -5.31 1.09
CA GLY A 382 -10.81 -6.58 1.82
C GLY A 382 -10.34 -6.42 3.27
N ALA A 383 -10.62 -7.43 4.10
CA ALA A 383 -10.05 -7.59 5.44
C ALA A 383 -9.81 -9.07 5.75
N THR A 384 -8.89 -9.37 6.67
CA THR A 384 -8.67 -10.74 7.18
C THR A 384 -9.58 -11.05 8.36
N GLU A 385 -9.78 -10.10 9.25
CA GLU A 385 -10.66 -10.17 10.41
C GLU A 385 -11.34 -8.83 10.63
N ILE A 386 -12.52 -8.85 11.23
CA ILE A 386 -13.27 -7.67 11.65
C ILE A 386 -13.84 -7.99 13.05
N ASP A 387 -13.81 -7.05 13.98
CA ASP A 387 -14.44 -7.26 15.26
C ASP A 387 -15.81 -6.57 15.39
N VAL A 388 -16.52 -6.88 16.47
CA VAL A 388 -17.85 -6.31 16.76
C VAL A 388 -17.85 -4.79 16.91
N ASN A 389 -16.70 -4.17 17.06
CA ASN A 389 -16.52 -2.72 17.06
C ASN A 389 -16.14 -2.17 15.67
N PHE A 390 -16.24 -2.99 14.61
CA PHE A 390 -15.83 -2.67 13.23
C PHE A 390 -14.32 -2.46 13.05
N ASN A 391 -13.46 -2.68 14.06
CA ASN A 391 -12.03 -2.66 13.82
C ASN A 391 -11.65 -3.74 12.82
N ALA A 392 -10.73 -3.44 11.92
CA ALA A 392 -10.33 -4.38 10.88
C ALA A 392 -8.82 -4.68 10.90
N ASN A 393 -8.52 -5.94 10.62
CA ASN A 393 -7.19 -6.48 10.40
C ASN A 393 -7.00 -6.75 8.90
N VAL A 394 -5.84 -6.33 8.36
CA VAL A 394 -5.42 -6.66 6.98
C VAL A 394 -3.96 -7.10 6.92
N VAL A 395 -3.22 -7.01 8.01
CA VAL A 395 -1.76 -7.21 8.02
C VAL A 395 -1.33 -8.57 8.56
N THR A 396 -2.17 -9.21 9.36
CA THR A 396 -1.90 -10.57 9.87
C THR A 396 -3.00 -11.55 9.46
N HIS A 397 -2.63 -12.82 9.39
CA HIS A 397 -3.59 -13.92 9.41
C HIS A 397 -4.19 -14.10 10.81
N SER A 398 -5.24 -14.90 10.93
CA SER A 398 -5.88 -15.24 12.21
C SER A 398 -4.97 -16.06 13.14
N ASP A 399 -3.89 -16.65 12.63
CA ASP A 399 -2.84 -17.35 13.40
C ASP A 399 -1.73 -16.40 13.89
N GLY A 400 -1.83 -15.10 13.58
CA GLY A 400 -0.88 -14.05 13.98
C GLY A 400 0.30 -13.84 13.05
N TYR A 401 0.47 -14.66 12.00
CA TYR A 401 1.55 -14.46 11.04
C TYR A 401 1.29 -13.26 10.15
N LEU A 402 2.35 -12.50 9.85
CA LEU A 402 2.29 -11.40 8.89
C LEU A 402 1.88 -11.92 7.50
N LEU A 403 0.86 -11.31 6.93
CA LEU A 403 0.34 -11.64 5.61
C LEU A 403 0.95 -10.75 4.54
N HIS A 404 0.85 -9.45 4.73
CA HIS A 404 1.40 -8.43 3.83
C HIS A 404 1.50 -7.06 4.54
N GLY A 405 1.69 -6.00 3.78
CA GLY A 405 1.67 -4.63 4.30
C GLY A 405 0.29 -3.99 4.20
N ILE A 406 0.19 -2.77 4.71
CA ILE A 406 -1.04 -1.97 4.75
C ILE A 406 -1.43 -1.50 3.34
N GLY A 407 -0.44 -1.17 2.49
CA GLY A 407 -0.71 -0.59 1.19
C GLY A 407 -1.42 0.76 1.29
N GLY A 408 -2.31 1.02 0.34
CA GLY A 408 -3.19 2.21 0.38
C GLY A 408 -4.42 2.07 1.27
N TRP A 409 -4.59 0.95 1.96
CA TRP A 409 -5.83 0.57 2.63
C TRP A 409 -6.28 1.60 3.67
N GLN A 410 -5.40 2.00 4.61
CA GLN A 410 -5.73 3.02 5.61
C GLN A 410 -6.09 4.38 4.98
N ASN A 411 -5.44 4.75 3.89
CA ASN A 411 -5.72 6.02 3.21
C ASN A 411 -7.09 6.04 2.55
N CYS A 412 -7.57 4.87 2.09
CA CYS A 412 -8.88 4.71 1.50
C CYS A 412 -10.01 4.81 2.54
N LEU A 413 -9.73 4.61 3.83
CA LEU A 413 -10.72 4.79 4.90
C LEU A 413 -11.23 6.23 5.03
N PHE A 414 -10.55 7.20 4.43
CA PHE A 414 -11.00 8.60 4.36
C PHE A 414 -12.03 8.87 3.27
N SER A 415 -12.42 7.85 2.49
CA SER A 415 -13.52 7.94 1.51
C SER A 415 -14.86 8.14 2.21
N LYS A 416 -15.87 8.66 1.48
CA LYS A 416 -17.19 8.96 2.06
C LYS A 416 -17.93 7.72 2.57
N THR A 417 -17.76 6.57 1.87
CA THR A 417 -18.31 5.29 2.30
C THR A 417 -17.28 4.18 2.13
N VAL A 418 -16.99 3.46 3.21
CA VAL A 418 -16.03 2.35 3.26
C VAL A 418 -16.78 1.05 3.42
N ILE A 419 -16.67 0.16 2.43
CA ILE A 419 -17.34 -1.15 2.42
C ILE A 419 -16.29 -2.26 2.41
N LEU A 420 -16.46 -3.22 3.33
CA LEU A 420 -15.61 -4.41 3.42
C LEU A 420 -16.42 -5.67 3.06
N PRO A 421 -16.43 -6.13 1.79
CA PRO A 421 -16.97 -7.43 1.45
C PRO A 421 -16.00 -8.52 1.90
N VAL A 422 -16.43 -9.30 2.87
CA VAL A 422 -15.67 -10.41 3.46
C VAL A 422 -16.56 -11.64 3.57
N PRO A 423 -16.04 -12.87 3.34
CA PRO A 423 -16.83 -14.05 3.64
C PRO A 423 -17.06 -14.13 5.16
N LEU A 424 -18.16 -14.73 5.55
CA LEU A 424 -18.48 -14.90 6.98
C LEU A 424 -17.42 -15.74 7.70
N PHE A 425 -16.83 -16.69 6.98
CA PHE A 425 -15.70 -17.51 7.45
C PHE A 425 -14.77 -17.94 6.31
N ARG A 426 -13.52 -18.28 6.65
CA ARG A 426 -12.51 -18.87 5.73
C ARG A 426 -12.00 -20.16 6.36
N ASP A 427 -12.02 -21.26 5.60
CA ASP A 427 -11.53 -22.56 6.09
C ASP A 427 -12.04 -22.92 7.51
N ARG A 428 -13.34 -22.65 7.78
CA ARG A 428 -14.01 -22.81 9.07
C ARG A 428 -13.48 -21.91 10.20
N ILE A 429 -12.83 -20.79 9.86
CA ILE A 429 -12.43 -19.77 10.82
C ILE A 429 -13.36 -18.55 10.62
N PRO A 430 -14.13 -18.11 11.63
CA PRO A 430 -14.92 -16.91 11.58
C PRO A 430 -14.08 -15.68 11.21
N VAL A 431 -14.59 -14.84 10.31
CA VAL A 431 -13.94 -13.58 9.95
C VAL A 431 -14.39 -12.44 10.87
N ILE A 432 -15.62 -12.52 11.37
CA ILE A 432 -16.14 -11.60 12.37
C ILE A 432 -15.91 -12.20 13.76
N THR A 433 -15.18 -11.45 14.62
CA THR A 433 -14.70 -11.94 15.93
C THR A 433 -15.04 -10.94 17.04
N ASP A 434 -14.82 -11.34 18.31
CA ASP A 434 -14.96 -10.41 19.45
C ASP A 434 -13.91 -9.30 19.40
N GLU A 435 -12.68 -9.63 18.99
CA GLU A 435 -11.54 -8.73 18.91
C GLU A 435 -10.57 -9.24 17.84
N VAL A 436 -10.18 -8.37 16.90
CA VAL A 436 -9.20 -8.70 15.85
C VAL A 436 -7.81 -8.95 16.44
N THR A 437 -7.05 -9.82 15.79
CA THR A 437 -5.65 -10.13 16.17
C THR A 437 -4.78 -8.88 16.15
N THR A 438 -4.91 -8.06 15.10
CA THR A 438 -4.17 -6.81 14.93
C THR A 438 -5.09 -5.72 14.37
N ILE A 439 -5.15 -4.55 14.99
CA ILE A 439 -5.90 -3.42 14.45
C ILE A 439 -5.04 -2.73 13.37
N CYS A 440 -5.56 -2.75 12.14
CA CYS A 440 -5.00 -1.97 11.03
C CYS A 440 -5.89 -0.76 10.69
N GLY A 441 -7.19 -0.87 10.89
CA GLY A 441 -8.17 0.21 10.72
C GLY A 441 -9.09 0.33 11.91
N PRO A 442 -9.16 1.53 12.53
CA PRO A 442 -10.13 1.81 13.59
C PRO A 442 -11.56 1.69 13.07
N GLY A 443 -12.45 1.08 13.87
CA GLY A 443 -13.83 0.80 13.47
C GLY A 443 -14.66 2.05 13.18
N GLU A 444 -14.30 3.17 13.76
CA GLU A 444 -14.94 4.47 13.45
C GLU A 444 -14.75 4.90 11.98
N MET A 445 -13.81 4.30 11.24
CA MET A 445 -13.55 4.59 9.82
C MET A 445 -14.18 3.58 8.86
N ILE A 446 -14.89 2.56 9.37
CA ILE A 446 -15.48 1.50 8.55
C ILE A 446 -17.00 1.59 8.65
N ASP A 447 -17.66 1.61 7.50
CA ASP A 447 -19.09 1.92 7.43
C ASP A 447 -19.97 0.70 7.23
N VAL A 448 -19.55 -0.24 6.39
CA VAL A 448 -20.40 -1.38 5.98
C VAL A 448 -19.56 -2.65 5.84
N ILE A 449 -20.07 -3.74 6.39
CA ILE A 449 -19.55 -5.09 6.21
C ILE A 449 -20.55 -5.87 5.37
N VAL A 450 -20.13 -6.44 4.26
CA VAL A 450 -20.96 -7.30 3.40
C VAL A 450 -20.48 -8.73 3.50
N THR A 451 -21.38 -9.63 3.89
CA THR A 451 -21.13 -11.08 3.90
C THR A 451 -22.17 -11.81 3.05
N GLU A 452 -21.93 -13.07 2.69
CA GLU A 452 -22.92 -13.90 1.99
C GLU A 452 -24.16 -14.23 2.84
N ARG A 453 -24.16 -13.85 4.12
CA ARG A 453 -25.25 -14.07 5.08
C ARG A 453 -25.97 -12.81 5.52
N GLY A 454 -25.45 -11.64 5.16
CA GLY A 454 -26.07 -10.38 5.49
C GLY A 454 -25.10 -9.20 5.45
N ILE A 455 -25.64 -8.03 5.65
CA ILE A 455 -24.94 -6.75 5.57
C ILE A 455 -25.06 -6.06 6.93
N ALA A 456 -23.93 -5.75 7.57
CA ALA A 456 -23.89 -4.97 8.79
C ALA A 456 -23.48 -3.53 8.48
N ILE A 457 -24.33 -2.59 8.87
CA ILE A 457 -24.06 -1.15 8.76
C ILE A 457 -23.60 -0.65 10.12
N ASN A 458 -22.47 0.07 10.15
CA ASN A 458 -21.98 0.65 11.39
C ASN A 458 -23.05 1.58 11.99
N PRO A 459 -23.40 1.43 13.27
CA PRO A 459 -24.47 2.22 13.90
C PRO A 459 -24.28 3.75 13.86
N LYS A 460 -23.05 4.22 13.66
CA LYS A 460 -22.76 5.66 13.46
C LYS A 460 -23.31 6.19 12.14
N ARG A 461 -23.50 5.33 11.10
CA ARG A 461 -23.97 5.68 9.75
C ARG A 461 -25.50 5.67 9.67
N LYS A 462 -26.12 6.55 10.48
CA LYS A 462 -27.58 6.72 10.50
C LYS A 462 -28.16 7.07 9.13
N ASP A 463 -27.38 7.77 8.31
CA ASP A 463 -27.73 8.11 6.93
C ASP A 463 -27.91 6.84 6.07
N LEU A 464 -26.99 5.91 6.09
CA LEU A 464 -27.07 4.66 5.33
C LEU A 464 -28.17 3.74 5.87
N ILE A 465 -28.35 3.67 7.19
CA ILE A 465 -29.43 2.92 7.82
C ILE A 465 -30.79 3.44 7.34
N GLU A 466 -30.99 4.75 7.32
CA GLU A 466 -32.25 5.36 6.86
C GLU A 466 -32.47 5.14 5.36
N GLN A 467 -31.43 5.28 4.53
CA GLN A 467 -31.52 5.07 3.09
C GLN A 467 -31.90 3.64 2.70
N THR A 468 -31.44 2.65 3.48
CA THR A 468 -31.64 1.22 3.16
C THR A 468 -32.79 0.57 3.94
N LYS A 469 -33.47 1.27 4.84
CA LYS A 469 -34.49 0.70 5.74
C LYS A 469 -35.67 0.02 5.02
N ASN A 470 -36.02 0.46 3.80
CA ASN A 470 -37.10 -0.07 2.99
C ASN A 470 -36.62 -1.00 1.86
N SER A 471 -35.31 -1.29 1.80
CA SER A 471 -34.73 -2.21 0.81
C SER A 471 -35.03 -3.67 1.17
N ASN A 472 -34.87 -4.56 0.19
CA ASN A 472 -34.91 -6.01 0.40
C ASN A 472 -33.55 -6.60 0.80
N LEU A 473 -32.58 -5.74 1.14
CA LEU A 473 -31.23 -6.19 1.54
C LEU A 473 -31.29 -6.97 2.86
N PRO A 474 -30.48 -8.02 3.03
CA PRO A 474 -30.41 -8.81 4.26
C PRO A 474 -29.61 -8.07 5.34
N ILE A 475 -30.17 -6.94 5.85
CA ILE A 475 -29.51 -6.15 6.89
C ILE A 475 -29.56 -6.90 8.22
N LYS A 476 -28.40 -7.02 8.89
CA LYS A 476 -28.20 -7.64 10.20
C LYS A 476 -27.27 -6.79 11.05
N SER A 477 -27.30 -7.00 12.37
CA SER A 477 -26.24 -6.46 13.22
C SER A 477 -24.93 -7.25 13.03
N ILE A 478 -23.80 -6.66 13.39
CA ILE A 478 -22.51 -7.33 13.30
C ILE A 478 -22.43 -8.51 14.29
N GLU A 479 -23.12 -8.39 15.43
CA GLU A 479 -23.25 -9.41 16.45
C GLU A 479 -24.01 -10.64 15.93
N GLU A 480 -25.14 -10.43 15.20
CA GLU A 480 -25.89 -11.50 14.56
C GLU A 480 -25.04 -12.27 13.54
N LEU A 481 -24.26 -11.56 12.72
CA LEU A 481 -23.34 -12.17 11.76
C LEU A 481 -22.25 -12.98 12.47
N LYS A 482 -21.67 -12.44 13.55
CA LYS A 482 -20.68 -13.14 14.37
C LYS A 482 -21.26 -14.42 14.96
N GLU A 483 -22.45 -14.36 15.59
CA GLU A 483 -23.11 -15.51 16.18
C GLU A 483 -23.40 -16.60 15.12
N GLU A 484 -23.82 -16.20 13.93
CA GLU A 484 -24.07 -17.13 12.83
C GLU A 484 -22.77 -17.83 12.39
N ALA A 485 -21.66 -17.09 12.30
CA ALA A 485 -20.34 -17.66 12.00
C ALA A 485 -19.91 -18.67 13.07
N GLU A 486 -20.04 -18.30 14.36
CA GLU A 486 -19.67 -19.17 15.48
C GLU A 486 -20.55 -20.42 15.60
N LYS A 487 -21.84 -20.37 15.24
CA LYS A 487 -22.72 -21.54 15.15
C LYS A 487 -22.24 -22.55 14.09
N ILE A 488 -21.66 -22.06 12.98
CA ILE A 488 -21.19 -22.92 11.88
C ILE A 488 -19.78 -23.46 12.15
N CYS A 489 -18.89 -22.61 12.65
CA CYS A 489 -17.45 -22.88 12.72
C CYS A 489 -16.93 -23.16 14.13
N GLY A 490 -17.69 -22.77 15.17
CA GLY A 490 -17.19 -22.64 16.53
C GLY A 490 -16.42 -21.33 16.74
N LYS A 491 -16.05 -21.05 17.97
CA LYS A 491 -15.22 -19.88 18.29
C LYS A 491 -13.80 -20.05 17.75
N PRO A 492 -13.20 -19.00 17.16
CA PRO A 492 -11.84 -19.08 16.65
C PRO A 492 -10.84 -19.27 17.80
N LYS A 493 -9.85 -20.14 17.61
CA LYS A 493 -8.70 -20.20 18.51
C LYS A 493 -7.87 -18.93 18.34
N LYS A 494 -7.64 -18.22 19.44
CA LYS A 494 -6.68 -17.10 19.41
C LYS A 494 -5.25 -17.64 19.36
N PRO A 495 -4.36 -17.06 18.54
CA PRO A 495 -2.97 -17.44 18.52
C PRO A 495 -2.29 -17.13 19.86
N GLU A 496 -1.33 -17.97 20.25
CA GLU A 496 -0.48 -17.70 21.39
C GLU A 496 0.75 -16.92 20.95
N PHE A 497 1.13 -15.93 21.75
CA PHE A 497 2.24 -15.03 21.44
C PHE A 497 3.30 -15.07 22.53
N GLU A 498 4.54 -14.86 22.11
CA GLU A 498 5.63 -14.46 23.00
C GLU A 498 5.52 -12.95 23.31
N ASP A 499 6.30 -12.49 24.31
CA ASP A 499 6.31 -11.04 24.65
C ASP A 499 7.12 -10.17 23.67
N GLU A 500 7.78 -10.80 22.70
CA GLU A 500 8.58 -10.12 21.69
C GLU A 500 7.70 -9.43 20.65
N ILE A 501 7.93 -8.12 20.44
CA ILE A 501 7.29 -7.33 19.38
C ILE A 501 8.16 -7.43 18.14
N ILE A 502 7.59 -7.98 17.05
CA ILE A 502 8.31 -8.18 15.78
C ILE A 502 7.98 -7.12 14.74
N ALA A 503 6.85 -6.46 14.87
CA ALA A 503 6.50 -5.32 14.03
C ALA A 503 5.53 -4.36 14.73
N ALA A 504 5.54 -3.10 14.32
CA ALA A 504 4.58 -2.08 14.73
C ALA A 504 3.69 -1.67 13.54
N VAL A 505 2.41 -1.41 13.81
CA VAL A 505 1.46 -0.87 12.84
C VAL A 505 1.32 0.62 13.10
N LYS A 506 1.76 1.43 12.15
CA LYS A 506 1.59 2.90 12.20
C LYS A 506 0.25 3.31 11.58
N TRP A 507 -0.41 4.29 12.18
CA TRP A 507 -1.52 5.00 11.57
C TRP A 507 -1.01 6.02 10.54
N VAL A 508 -1.89 6.55 9.72
CA VAL A 508 -1.54 7.50 8.64
C VAL A 508 -0.86 8.80 9.14
N ASP A 509 -1.02 9.13 10.42
CA ASP A 509 -0.43 10.30 11.07
C ASP A 509 0.90 10.01 11.81
N GLY A 510 1.46 8.83 11.61
CA GLY A 510 2.73 8.41 12.22
C GLY A 510 2.60 7.82 13.63
N THR A 511 1.42 7.86 14.27
CA THR A 511 1.23 7.27 15.60
C THR A 511 1.16 5.75 15.56
N VAL A 512 1.54 5.07 16.65
CA VAL A 512 1.50 3.59 16.74
C VAL A 512 0.11 3.13 17.11
N LEU A 513 -0.57 2.51 16.11
CA LEU A 513 -1.94 2.00 16.25
C LEU A 513 -1.97 0.64 16.95
N ASP A 514 -1.12 -0.28 16.56
CA ASP A 514 -1.01 -1.61 17.16
C ASP A 514 0.40 -2.19 16.96
N LYS A 515 0.61 -3.40 17.46
CA LYS A 515 1.85 -4.16 17.34
C LYS A 515 1.57 -5.58 16.88
N VAL A 516 2.54 -6.18 16.22
CA VAL A 516 2.54 -7.61 15.90
C VAL A 516 3.55 -8.30 16.82
N ARG A 517 3.11 -9.35 17.48
CA ARG A 517 3.93 -10.13 18.39
C ARG A 517 4.43 -11.41 17.71
N LYS A 518 5.54 -11.91 18.18
CA LYS A 518 6.06 -13.20 17.76
C LYS A 518 5.09 -14.31 18.15
N VAL A 519 4.74 -15.15 17.19
CA VAL A 519 3.86 -16.29 17.42
C VAL A 519 4.65 -17.40 18.13
N LYS A 520 4.07 -18.00 19.19
CA LYS A 520 4.63 -19.19 19.82
C LYS A 520 4.52 -20.37 18.86
N LYS A 521 5.60 -21.14 18.76
CA LYS A 521 5.66 -22.38 17.98
C LYS A 521 5.03 -23.54 18.74
#